data_99db853cc1635b775fb4dedbd27d80f3
#
_entry.id   99db853cc1635b775fb4dedbd27d80f3
#
_cell.length_a   1.000
_cell.length_b   1.000
_cell.length_c   1.000
_cell.angle_alpha   90.00
_cell.angle_beta   90.00
_cell.angle_gamma   90.00
#
_symmetry.space_group_name_H-M   'P 1'
#
loop_
_entity.id
_entity.type
_entity.pdbx_description
1 polymer ?
#
loop_
_entity_poly.entity_id
_entity_poly.type
_entity_poly.pdbx_seq_one_letter_code
_entity_poly.pdbx_strand_id
1 'polypeptide(L)'
;MCIRDSNDAVVITLGTGIGSGIILGGKILRGFNFAAGEMGHNVIVKDGIQCTCGRRGCWERYASASALTRETKAAMQADKNTIMWKMTQDIDHVNAKLAFDAAAKGDETARKVIDSWIEYVGVGIANVINTFEPEIICIGGGVSNQGEVLLAPVRAYAENETRNITTGKFPVICACQLHNDAGVIGAAALGSSI
;
A
#
# COMPACT_ATOMS: atom_id res chain seq x y z
N MET A 1 18.52 6.66 -3.95
CA MET A 1 17.92 6.80 -5.29
C MET A 1 16.60 7.51 -5.13
N CYS A 2 16.41 8.64 -5.77
CA CYS A 2 15.22 9.47 -5.64
C CYS A 2 14.39 9.29 -6.92
N ILE A 3 13.05 9.43 -6.85
CA ILE A 3 12.16 9.44 -8.04
C ILE A 3 12.66 10.42 -9.12
N ARG A 4 13.35 11.50 -8.70
CA ARG A 4 13.96 12.49 -9.60
C ARG A 4 14.89 11.87 -10.67
N ASP A 5 15.53 10.75 -10.37
CA ASP A 5 16.57 10.14 -11.22
C ASP A 5 16.02 8.98 -12.04
N SER A 6 14.69 8.68 -11.93
CA SER A 6 14.03 7.59 -12.64
C SER A 6 13.05 8.15 -13.66
N ASN A 7 13.07 7.57 -14.88
CA ASN A 7 12.13 7.93 -15.94
C ASN A 7 10.79 7.19 -15.80
N ASP A 8 10.81 6.00 -15.20
CA ASP A 8 9.64 5.15 -15.01
C ASP A 8 9.49 4.85 -13.51
N ALA A 9 8.54 5.52 -12.89
CA ALA A 9 8.32 5.47 -11.44
C ALA A 9 6.84 5.37 -11.09
N VAL A 10 6.51 4.58 -10.09
CA VAL A 10 5.15 4.52 -9.53
C VAL A 10 5.20 4.85 -8.05
N VAL A 11 4.34 5.76 -7.61
CA VAL A 11 4.12 6.07 -6.20
C VAL A 11 2.80 5.47 -5.78
N ILE A 12 2.80 4.72 -4.68
CA ILE A 12 1.60 4.16 -4.06
C ILE A 12 1.49 4.73 -2.65
N THR A 13 0.35 5.32 -2.32
CA THR A 13 0.08 5.82 -0.96
C THR A 13 -0.86 4.88 -0.23
N LEU A 14 -0.41 4.31 0.89
CA LEU A 14 -1.18 3.46 1.79
C LEU A 14 -1.67 4.29 2.98
N GLY A 15 -2.84 4.90 2.80
CA GLY A 15 -3.52 5.73 3.79
C GLY A 15 -4.92 5.20 4.09
N THR A 16 -5.88 6.10 4.37
CA THR A 16 -7.31 5.77 4.50
C THR A 16 -7.81 4.98 3.30
N GLY A 17 -7.32 5.33 2.11
CA GLY A 17 -7.48 4.58 0.87
C GLY A 17 -6.12 4.24 0.26
N ILE A 18 -6.12 3.85 -1.03
CA ILE A 18 -4.93 3.67 -1.84
C ILE A 18 -4.95 4.65 -3.01
N GLY A 19 -4.01 5.60 -2.98
CA GLY A 19 -3.75 6.49 -4.11
C GLY A 19 -2.52 6.04 -4.90
N SER A 20 -2.41 6.49 -6.15
CA SER A 20 -1.23 6.25 -6.96
C SER A 20 -0.91 7.39 -7.91
N GLY A 21 0.38 7.58 -8.18
CA GLY A 21 0.92 8.46 -9.20
C GLY A 21 1.90 7.70 -10.08
N ILE A 22 1.81 7.89 -11.39
CA ILE A 22 2.57 7.10 -12.36
C ILE A 22 3.33 8.05 -13.27
N ILE A 23 4.64 7.83 -13.39
CA ILE A 23 5.55 8.51 -14.32
C ILE A 23 6.07 7.46 -15.30
N LEU A 24 5.90 7.70 -16.59
CA LEU A 24 6.40 6.85 -17.67
C LEU A 24 7.13 7.71 -18.69
N GLY A 25 8.37 7.33 -19.03
CA GLY A 25 9.22 8.10 -19.92
C GLY A 25 9.43 9.54 -19.43
N GLY A 26 9.55 9.75 -18.12
CA GLY A 26 9.72 11.06 -17.50
C GLY A 26 8.45 11.94 -17.48
N LYS A 27 7.28 11.39 -17.84
CA LYS A 27 6.01 12.15 -17.92
C LYS A 27 4.96 11.55 -17.00
N ILE A 28 4.20 12.41 -16.34
CA ILE A 28 3.05 11.99 -15.51
C ILE A 28 1.98 11.40 -16.41
N LEU A 29 1.55 10.17 -16.10
CA LEU A 29 0.40 9.52 -16.75
C LEU A 29 -0.89 10.20 -16.29
N ARG A 30 -1.48 11.02 -17.15
CA ARG A 30 -2.72 11.75 -16.85
C ARG A 30 -3.97 11.04 -17.33
N GLY A 31 -3.86 10.26 -18.40
CA GLY A 31 -4.99 9.66 -19.10
C GLY A 31 -5.77 10.69 -19.95
N PHE A 32 -6.75 10.20 -20.68
CA PHE A 32 -7.54 11.01 -21.60
C PHE A 32 -8.33 12.12 -20.89
N ASN A 33 -8.93 11.82 -19.74
CA ASN A 33 -9.74 12.74 -18.93
C ASN A 33 -9.04 13.14 -17.61
N PHE A 34 -7.72 13.08 -17.55
CA PHE A 34 -6.93 13.39 -16.34
C PHE A 34 -7.28 12.52 -15.11
N ALA A 35 -7.80 11.32 -15.34
CA ALA A 35 -8.26 10.39 -14.32
C ALA A 35 -7.50 9.04 -14.35
N ALA A 36 -6.28 9.01 -14.93
CA ALA A 36 -5.45 7.82 -14.86
C ALA A 36 -4.79 7.66 -13.48
N GLY A 37 -4.39 6.43 -13.17
CA GLY A 37 -3.67 6.15 -11.94
C GLY A 37 -4.54 5.78 -10.75
N GLU A 38 -5.83 5.49 -10.93
CA GLU A 38 -6.75 5.05 -9.88
C GLU A 38 -6.54 3.57 -9.51
N MET A 39 -5.30 3.18 -9.20
CA MET A 39 -4.93 1.77 -8.99
C MET A 39 -5.58 1.15 -7.75
N GLY A 40 -5.87 1.94 -6.74
CA GLY A 40 -6.62 1.49 -5.55
C GLY A 40 -7.98 0.89 -5.91
N HIS A 41 -8.54 1.25 -7.07
CA HIS A 41 -9.81 0.72 -7.56
C HIS A 41 -9.69 -0.44 -8.55
N ASN A 42 -8.48 -0.95 -8.80
CA ASN A 42 -8.31 -2.20 -9.52
C ASN A 42 -8.89 -3.36 -8.71
N VAL A 43 -9.70 -4.19 -9.36
CA VAL A 43 -10.31 -5.35 -8.71
C VAL A 43 -9.28 -6.47 -8.59
N ILE A 44 -8.96 -6.85 -7.36
CA ILE A 44 -8.06 -7.97 -7.03
C ILE A 44 -8.81 -9.19 -6.51
N VAL A 45 -10.05 -9.00 -6.07
CA VAL A 45 -10.93 -10.09 -5.60
C VAL A 45 -12.28 -9.96 -6.30
N LYS A 46 -12.54 -10.83 -7.28
CA LYS A 46 -13.83 -10.85 -7.97
C LYS A 46 -14.98 -11.04 -6.96
N ASP A 47 -16.03 -10.24 -7.09
CA ASP A 47 -17.21 -10.26 -6.22
C ASP A 47 -16.90 -10.03 -4.72
N GLY A 48 -15.73 -9.46 -4.40
CA GLY A 48 -15.27 -9.22 -3.05
C GLY A 48 -15.99 -8.09 -2.31
N ILE A 49 -15.29 -7.45 -1.36
CA ILE A 49 -15.83 -6.40 -0.49
C ILE A 49 -16.33 -5.21 -1.32
N GLN A 50 -17.51 -4.68 -0.97
CA GLN A 50 -18.08 -3.48 -1.59
C GLN A 50 -17.14 -2.28 -1.41
N CYS A 51 -16.85 -1.57 -2.50
CA CYS A 51 -16.05 -0.34 -2.51
C CYS A 51 -16.95 0.89 -2.65
N THR A 52 -16.51 2.02 -2.11
CA THR A 52 -17.18 3.32 -2.22
C THR A 52 -17.29 3.82 -3.67
N CYS A 53 -16.41 3.36 -4.57
CA CYS A 53 -16.50 3.65 -6.01
C CYS A 53 -17.65 2.94 -6.75
N GLY A 54 -18.46 2.16 -6.05
CA GLY A 54 -19.57 1.37 -6.61
C GLY A 54 -19.20 -0.03 -7.07
N ARG A 55 -17.91 -0.36 -7.18
CA ARG A 55 -17.42 -1.70 -7.57
C ARG A 55 -17.25 -2.61 -6.35
N ARG A 56 -16.94 -3.89 -6.59
CA ARG A 56 -16.60 -4.86 -5.56
C ARG A 56 -15.20 -5.40 -5.77
N GLY A 57 -14.46 -5.64 -4.68
CA GLY A 57 -13.17 -6.30 -4.72
C GLY A 57 -11.97 -5.40 -5.05
N CYS A 58 -12.12 -4.07 -4.97
CA CYS A 58 -11.03 -3.11 -5.21
C CYS A 58 -9.86 -3.32 -4.25
N TRP A 59 -8.64 -3.16 -4.73
CA TRP A 59 -7.41 -3.31 -3.96
C TRP A 59 -7.42 -2.51 -2.65
N GLU A 60 -7.90 -1.28 -2.69
CA GLU A 60 -8.05 -0.40 -1.52
C GLU A 60 -8.82 -1.07 -0.36
N ARG A 61 -9.82 -1.90 -0.68
CA ARG A 61 -10.64 -2.55 0.34
C ARG A 61 -9.91 -3.66 1.11
N TYR A 62 -8.73 -4.07 0.64
CA TYR A 62 -7.92 -5.13 1.23
C TYR A 62 -6.58 -4.63 1.74
N ALA A 63 -5.97 -3.63 1.09
CA ALA A 63 -4.60 -3.21 1.33
C ALA A 63 -4.42 -1.77 1.85
N SER A 64 -5.50 -1.02 2.10
CA SER A 64 -5.40 0.30 2.74
C SER A 64 -5.17 0.20 4.26
N ALA A 65 -4.76 1.29 4.90
CA ALA A 65 -4.71 1.39 6.36
C ALA A 65 -6.08 1.17 7.01
N SER A 66 -7.16 1.64 6.36
CA SER A 66 -8.53 1.38 6.82
C SER A 66 -8.90 -0.10 6.74
N ALA A 67 -8.42 -0.81 5.71
CA ALA A 67 -8.59 -2.25 5.61
C ALA A 67 -7.86 -2.96 6.76
N LEU A 68 -6.60 -2.62 7.03
CA LEU A 68 -5.83 -3.18 8.14
C LEU A 68 -6.54 -2.93 9.48
N THR A 69 -7.03 -1.71 9.73
CA THR A 69 -7.79 -1.38 10.94
C THR A 69 -9.04 -2.24 11.08
N ARG A 70 -9.80 -2.45 9.99
CA ARG A 70 -11.00 -3.29 9.98
C ARG A 70 -10.67 -4.74 10.32
N GLU A 71 -9.66 -5.31 9.68
CA GLU A 71 -9.24 -6.70 9.92
C GLU A 71 -8.67 -6.88 11.34
N THR A 72 -7.95 -5.89 11.85
CA THR A 72 -7.47 -5.88 13.24
C THR A 72 -8.65 -5.93 14.23
N LYS A 73 -9.67 -5.08 14.02
CA LYS A 73 -10.89 -5.10 14.85
C LYS A 73 -11.60 -6.45 14.80
N ALA A 74 -11.74 -7.02 13.61
CA ALA A 74 -12.38 -8.33 13.43
C ALA A 74 -11.59 -9.46 14.14
N ALA A 75 -10.26 -9.46 14.01
CA ALA A 75 -9.40 -10.42 14.68
C ALA A 75 -9.46 -10.30 16.22
N MET A 76 -9.47 -9.08 16.74
CA MET A 76 -9.66 -8.84 18.19
C MET A 76 -11.02 -9.33 18.68
N GLN A 77 -12.07 -9.17 17.89
CA GLN A 77 -13.41 -9.67 18.26
C GLN A 77 -13.45 -11.20 18.28
N ALA A 78 -12.75 -11.85 17.36
CA ALA A 78 -12.64 -13.30 17.28
C ALA A 78 -11.75 -13.91 18.37
N ASP A 79 -10.67 -13.24 18.72
CA ASP A 79 -9.72 -13.68 19.76
C ASP A 79 -9.70 -12.72 20.95
N LYS A 80 -10.28 -13.15 22.08
CA LYS A 80 -10.31 -12.38 23.33
C LYS A 80 -9.00 -12.43 24.11
N ASN A 81 -8.06 -13.31 23.74
CA ASN A 81 -6.79 -13.48 24.43
C ASN A 81 -5.66 -12.65 23.81
N THR A 82 -5.86 -12.06 22.61
CA THR A 82 -4.83 -11.20 22.02
C THR A 82 -4.46 -10.05 22.93
N ILE A 83 -3.16 -9.72 22.97
CA ILE A 83 -2.65 -8.60 23.77
C ILE A 83 -3.16 -7.24 23.25
N MET A 84 -3.67 -7.18 22.03
CA MET A 84 -4.23 -5.95 21.45
C MET A 84 -5.31 -5.34 22.32
N TRP A 85 -6.11 -6.15 23.05
CA TRP A 85 -7.09 -5.67 24.02
C TRP A 85 -6.49 -4.93 25.22
N LYS A 86 -5.21 -5.21 25.54
CA LYS A 86 -4.48 -4.52 26.63
C LYS A 86 -3.75 -3.29 26.13
N MET A 87 -3.61 -3.13 24.81
CA MET A 87 -2.86 -2.05 24.16
C MET A 87 -3.74 -0.91 23.68
N THR A 88 -5.05 -1.09 23.66
CA THR A 88 -6.03 -0.06 23.32
C THR A 88 -7.06 0.10 24.42
N GLN A 89 -7.68 1.29 24.51
CA GLN A 89 -8.74 1.56 25.50
C GLN A 89 -10.03 0.79 25.15
N ASP A 90 -10.37 0.77 23.87
CA ASP A 90 -11.52 0.07 23.33
C ASP A 90 -11.36 -0.21 21.84
N ILE A 91 -12.37 -0.87 21.25
CA ILE A 91 -12.37 -1.26 19.85
C ILE A 91 -12.42 -0.05 18.89
N ASP A 92 -12.95 1.09 19.33
CA ASP A 92 -13.09 2.28 18.48
C ASP A 92 -11.77 3.02 18.29
N HIS A 93 -10.84 2.89 19.25
CA HIS A 93 -9.49 3.46 19.20
C HIS A 93 -8.48 2.59 18.43
N VAL A 94 -8.89 1.44 17.89
CA VAL A 94 -8.02 0.59 17.04
C VAL A 94 -7.65 1.34 15.77
N ASN A 95 -6.36 1.33 15.46
CA ASN A 95 -5.78 1.90 14.25
C ASN A 95 -4.82 0.90 13.58
N ALA A 96 -4.34 1.25 12.38
CA ALA A 96 -3.46 0.37 11.60
C ALA A 96 -2.12 0.05 12.30
N LYS A 97 -1.64 0.90 13.23
CA LYS A 97 -0.38 0.69 13.95
C LYS A 97 -0.50 -0.40 15.01
N LEU A 98 -1.68 -0.57 15.63
CA LEU A 98 -1.89 -1.48 16.75
C LEU A 98 -1.47 -2.92 16.43
N ALA A 99 -1.83 -3.43 15.23
CA ALA A 99 -1.46 -4.78 14.83
C ALA A 99 0.05 -4.94 14.72
N PHE A 100 0.77 -3.97 14.14
CA PHE A 100 2.23 -3.99 14.06
C PHE A 100 2.88 -3.98 15.43
N ASP A 101 2.41 -3.11 16.33
CA ASP A 101 2.94 -3.01 17.70
C ASP A 101 2.70 -4.29 18.53
N ALA A 102 1.57 -4.96 18.32
CA ALA A 102 1.24 -6.22 19.00
C ALA A 102 2.05 -7.40 18.41
N ALA A 103 2.17 -7.47 17.09
CA ALA A 103 2.98 -8.50 16.42
C ALA A 103 4.47 -8.39 16.83
N ALA A 104 5.00 -7.17 16.96
CA ALA A 104 6.36 -6.94 17.46
C ALA A 104 6.57 -7.43 18.90
N LYS A 105 5.49 -7.59 19.67
CA LYS A 105 5.48 -8.18 21.02
C LYS A 105 5.18 -9.68 21.04
N GLY A 106 5.12 -10.31 19.86
CA GLY A 106 4.90 -11.74 19.72
C GLY A 106 3.43 -12.18 19.68
N ASP A 107 2.48 -11.27 19.46
CA ASP A 107 1.06 -11.62 19.33
C ASP A 107 0.80 -12.31 17.98
N GLU A 108 0.40 -13.57 18.03
CA GLU A 108 0.15 -14.42 16.86
C GLU A 108 -1.07 -13.97 16.07
N THR A 109 -2.10 -13.48 16.74
CA THR A 109 -3.32 -12.98 16.10
C THR A 109 -3.02 -11.73 15.30
N ALA A 110 -2.28 -10.79 15.88
CA ALA A 110 -1.84 -9.59 15.19
C ALA A 110 -0.92 -9.91 14.00
N ARG A 111 0.00 -10.89 14.17
CA ARG A 111 0.89 -11.32 13.09
C ARG A 111 0.11 -11.86 11.90
N LYS A 112 -0.86 -12.74 12.12
CA LYS A 112 -1.71 -13.28 11.03
C LYS A 112 -2.46 -12.18 10.28
N VAL A 113 -2.93 -11.15 10.98
CA VAL A 113 -3.59 -9.99 10.36
C VAL A 113 -2.62 -9.25 9.44
N ILE A 114 -1.39 -8.99 9.92
CA ILE A 114 -0.37 -8.30 9.14
C ILE A 114 0.06 -9.13 7.94
N ASP A 115 0.33 -10.40 8.12
CA ASP A 115 0.79 -11.30 7.05
C ASP A 115 -0.23 -11.32 5.91
N SER A 116 -1.51 -11.53 6.23
CA SER A 116 -2.58 -11.51 5.23
C SER A 116 -2.74 -10.13 4.56
N TRP A 117 -2.60 -9.04 5.32
CA TRP A 117 -2.68 -7.69 4.76
C TRP A 117 -1.49 -7.38 3.83
N ILE A 118 -0.27 -7.82 4.18
CA ILE A 118 0.93 -7.67 3.36
C ILE A 118 0.79 -8.42 2.04
N GLU A 119 0.19 -9.62 2.05
CA GLU A 119 -0.10 -10.35 0.81
C GLU A 119 -0.97 -9.53 -0.14
N TYR A 120 -2.05 -8.90 0.35
CA TYR A 120 -2.88 -8.03 -0.47
C TYR A 120 -2.14 -6.77 -0.97
N VAL A 121 -1.24 -6.20 -0.17
CA VAL A 121 -0.33 -5.13 -0.65
C VAL A 121 0.54 -5.67 -1.78
N GLY A 122 1.14 -6.84 -1.58
CA GLY A 122 2.02 -7.51 -2.55
C GLY A 122 1.33 -7.84 -3.87
N VAL A 123 0.07 -8.33 -3.83
CA VAL A 123 -0.75 -8.56 -5.04
C VAL A 123 -0.86 -7.29 -5.88
N GLY A 124 -1.18 -6.16 -5.26
CA GLY A 124 -1.29 -4.91 -6.00
C GLY A 124 0.06 -4.42 -6.53
N ILE A 125 1.14 -4.57 -5.77
CA ILE A 125 2.50 -4.21 -6.23
C ILE A 125 2.93 -5.11 -7.39
N ALA A 126 2.64 -6.41 -7.35
CA ALA A 126 2.90 -7.31 -8.48
C ALA A 126 2.12 -6.89 -9.74
N ASN A 127 0.85 -6.48 -9.58
CA ASN A 127 0.07 -5.93 -10.70
C ASN A 127 0.67 -4.64 -11.26
N VAL A 128 1.21 -3.76 -10.41
CA VAL A 128 1.95 -2.55 -10.84
C VAL A 128 3.17 -2.93 -11.68
N ILE A 129 3.95 -3.90 -11.21
CA ILE A 129 5.15 -4.38 -11.93
C ILE A 129 4.75 -4.95 -13.28
N ASN A 130 3.76 -5.84 -13.33
CA ASN A 130 3.30 -6.49 -14.55
C ASN A 130 2.69 -5.51 -15.57
N THR A 131 2.17 -4.38 -15.10
CA THR A 131 1.49 -3.40 -15.97
C THR A 131 2.45 -2.35 -16.52
N PHE A 132 3.39 -1.87 -15.71
CA PHE A 132 4.20 -0.69 -16.02
C PHE A 132 5.70 -0.98 -16.09
N GLU A 133 6.17 -2.12 -15.54
CA GLU A 133 7.60 -2.47 -15.44
C GLU A 133 8.46 -1.26 -15.00
N PRO A 134 8.13 -0.60 -13.87
CA PRO A 134 8.81 0.64 -13.49
C PRO A 134 10.21 0.37 -12.95
N GLU A 135 11.11 1.36 -13.05
CA GLU A 135 12.43 1.30 -12.40
C GLU A 135 12.32 1.31 -10.87
N ILE A 136 11.32 2.06 -10.35
CA ILE A 136 11.13 2.26 -8.92
C ILE A 136 9.64 2.34 -8.53
N ILE A 137 9.31 1.72 -7.42
CA ILE A 137 8.00 1.85 -6.75
C ILE A 137 8.23 2.45 -5.37
N CYS A 138 7.65 3.62 -5.12
CA CYS A 138 7.75 4.30 -3.83
C CYS A 138 6.45 4.11 -3.06
N ILE A 139 6.53 3.57 -1.84
CA ILE A 139 5.38 3.39 -0.94
C ILE A 139 5.35 4.53 0.07
N GLY A 140 4.27 5.30 0.06
CA GLY A 140 4.00 6.40 0.98
C GLY A 140 2.76 6.15 1.85
N GLY A 141 2.32 7.19 2.56
CA GLY A 141 1.22 7.11 3.52
C GLY A 141 1.68 6.68 4.92
N GLY A 142 0.79 6.79 5.91
CA GLY A 142 1.16 6.58 7.31
C GLY A 142 1.70 5.18 7.64
N VAL A 143 1.26 4.15 6.90
CA VAL A 143 1.72 2.77 7.13
C VAL A 143 3.16 2.56 6.63
N SER A 144 3.66 3.35 5.68
CA SER A 144 5.04 3.25 5.20
C SER A 144 6.09 3.52 6.29
N ASN A 145 5.69 4.18 7.39
CA ASN A 145 6.56 4.40 8.56
C ASN A 145 6.97 3.10 9.28
N GLN A 146 6.35 1.96 8.96
CA GLN A 146 6.78 0.64 9.45
C GLN A 146 8.12 0.18 8.84
N GLY A 147 8.62 0.89 7.80
CA GLY A 147 9.93 0.64 7.22
C GLY A 147 10.08 -0.78 6.69
N GLU A 148 11.20 -1.44 7.03
CA GLU A 148 11.51 -2.77 6.51
C GLU A 148 10.57 -3.88 7.01
N VAL A 149 9.88 -3.68 8.13
CA VAL A 149 8.85 -4.63 8.61
C VAL A 149 7.72 -4.76 7.58
N LEU A 150 7.41 -3.69 6.85
CA LEU A 150 6.48 -3.69 5.74
C LEU A 150 7.18 -4.03 4.41
N LEU A 151 8.27 -3.32 4.10
CA LEU A 151 8.85 -3.33 2.75
C LEU A 151 9.50 -4.66 2.39
N ALA A 152 10.19 -5.31 3.34
CA ALA A 152 10.88 -6.56 3.06
C ALA A 152 9.92 -7.69 2.64
N PRO A 153 8.83 -7.98 3.37
CA PRO A 153 7.89 -9.01 2.94
C PRO A 153 7.09 -8.62 1.68
N VAL A 154 6.78 -7.34 1.46
CA VAL A 154 6.14 -6.88 0.22
C VAL A 154 7.05 -7.11 -0.99
N ARG A 155 8.36 -6.82 -0.88
CA ARG A 155 9.34 -7.12 -1.94
C ARG A 155 9.40 -8.62 -2.22
N ALA A 156 9.53 -9.44 -1.18
CA ALA A 156 9.62 -10.88 -1.31
C ALA A 156 8.37 -11.47 -1.99
N TYR A 157 7.18 -11.00 -1.62
CA TYR A 157 5.92 -11.42 -2.25
C TYR A 157 5.89 -11.02 -3.73
N ALA A 158 6.12 -9.74 -4.03
CA ALA A 158 6.07 -9.21 -5.39
C ALA A 158 7.11 -9.88 -6.31
N GLU A 159 8.32 -10.10 -5.82
CA GLU A 159 9.38 -10.81 -6.56
C GLU A 159 8.97 -12.25 -6.88
N ASN A 160 8.37 -12.96 -5.92
CA ASN A 160 7.89 -14.32 -6.14
C ASN A 160 6.80 -14.38 -7.22
N GLU A 161 5.84 -13.45 -7.17
CA GLU A 161 4.70 -13.40 -8.11
C GLU A 161 5.10 -12.94 -9.52
N THR A 162 6.19 -12.18 -9.67
CA THR A 162 6.62 -11.65 -10.96
C THR A 162 7.87 -12.34 -11.54
N ARG A 163 8.45 -13.30 -10.83
CA ARG A 163 9.72 -13.97 -11.17
C ARG A 163 9.80 -14.50 -12.59
N ASN A 164 8.71 -15.02 -13.12
CA ASN A 164 8.68 -15.62 -14.45
C ASN A 164 8.32 -14.61 -15.58
N ILE A 165 8.04 -13.36 -15.22
CA ILE A 165 7.54 -12.34 -16.14
C ILE A 165 8.61 -11.26 -16.34
N THR A 166 9.28 -10.86 -15.27
CA THR A 166 10.36 -9.87 -15.35
C THR A 166 11.62 -10.49 -15.93
N THR A 167 12.04 -10.00 -17.09
CA THR A 167 13.24 -10.44 -17.78
C THR A 167 14.42 -9.54 -17.47
N GLY A 168 14.95 -9.59 -16.25
CA GLY A 168 16.16 -8.85 -15.95
C GLY A 168 16.19 -8.19 -14.58
N LYS A 169 15.91 -6.89 -14.48
CA LYS A 169 16.02 -6.16 -13.21
C LYS A 169 14.65 -6.06 -12.53
N PHE A 170 14.58 -6.52 -11.28
CA PHE A 170 13.44 -6.27 -10.41
C PHE A 170 13.42 -4.78 -9.99
N PRO A 171 12.25 -4.10 -9.96
CA PRO A 171 12.17 -2.71 -9.58
C PRO A 171 12.62 -2.47 -8.14
N VAL A 172 13.17 -1.29 -7.88
CA VAL A 172 13.47 -0.86 -6.52
C VAL A 172 12.15 -0.54 -5.82
N ILE A 173 11.83 -1.23 -4.72
CA ILE A 173 10.67 -0.92 -3.88
C ILE A 173 11.16 -0.30 -2.58
N CYS A 174 10.78 0.95 -2.30
CA CYS A 174 11.25 1.71 -1.15
C CYS A 174 10.15 2.59 -0.54
N ALA A 175 10.39 3.11 0.68
CA ALA A 175 9.51 4.12 1.27
C ALA A 175 9.73 5.50 0.63
N CYS A 176 8.67 6.30 0.55
CA CYS A 176 8.77 7.71 0.18
C CYS A 176 9.57 8.49 1.22
N GLN A 177 10.58 9.24 0.79
CA GLN A 177 11.44 10.04 1.69
C GLN A 177 10.75 11.28 2.27
N LEU A 178 9.78 11.86 1.53
CA LEU A 178 9.06 13.08 1.95
C LEU A 178 7.85 12.78 2.84
N HIS A 179 7.59 11.52 3.14
CA HIS A 179 6.45 11.10 3.98
C HIS A 179 5.15 11.84 3.60
N ASN A 180 4.44 12.42 4.58
CA ASN A 180 3.19 13.15 4.35
C ASN A 180 3.38 14.50 3.63
N ASP A 181 4.59 15.06 3.62
CA ASP A 181 4.89 16.35 2.98
C ASP A 181 4.92 16.25 1.46
N ALA A 182 5.03 15.03 0.90
CA ALA A 182 5.05 14.79 -0.54
C ALA A 182 3.85 15.40 -1.26
N GLY A 183 2.65 15.32 -0.67
CA GLY A 183 1.43 15.87 -1.25
C GLY A 183 1.44 17.39 -1.32
N VAL A 184 1.87 18.06 -0.24
CA VAL A 184 1.95 19.53 -0.16
C VAL A 184 3.01 20.06 -1.11
N ILE A 185 4.20 19.44 -1.10
CA ILE A 185 5.31 19.82 -1.98
C ILE A 185 4.93 19.60 -3.45
N GLY A 186 4.29 18.47 -3.77
CA GLY A 186 3.83 18.18 -5.12
C GLY A 186 2.78 19.16 -5.63
N ALA A 187 1.81 19.54 -4.79
CA ALA A 187 0.81 20.54 -5.12
C ALA A 187 1.44 21.93 -5.35
N ALA A 188 2.40 22.34 -4.52
CA ALA A 188 3.13 23.59 -4.68
C ALA A 188 3.95 23.60 -5.98
N ALA A 189 4.59 22.48 -6.33
CA ALA A 189 5.36 22.34 -7.57
C ALA A 189 4.50 22.45 -8.83
N LEU A 190 3.24 21.95 -8.80
CA LEU A 190 2.30 22.11 -9.90
C LEU A 190 1.91 23.58 -10.11
N GLY A 191 1.75 24.36 -9.05
CA GLY A 191 1.44 25.78 -9.12
C GLY A 191 2.58 26.66 -9.66
N SER A 192 3.84 26.20 -9.58
CA SER A 192 5.00 26.92 -10.11
C SER A 192 5.35 26.59 -11.57
N SER A 193 4.58 25.67 -12.20
CA SER A 193 4.78 25.21 -13.58
C SER A 193 3.77 25.82 -14.57
N ILE A 194 3.00 26.86 -14.15
CA ILE A 194 2.02 27.57 -14.98
C ILE A 194 2.56 28.93 -15.40
#